data_28862976c2332b6d5eb86fc493097e2e
#
_entry.id   28862976c2332b6d5eb86fc493097e2e
#
_cell.length_a   1.000
_cell.length_b   1.000
_cell.length_c   1.000
_cell.angle_alpha   90.00
_cell.angle_beta   90.00
_cell.angle_gamma   90.00
#
_symmetry.space_group_name_H-M   'P 1'
#
loop_
_entity.id
_entity.type
_entity.pdbx_description
1 polymer ?
#
loop_
_entity_poly.entity_id
_entity_poly.type
_entity_poly.pdbx_seq_one_letter_code
_entity_poly.pdbx_strand_id
1 'polypeptide(L)'
;MATREIVTELDVAGFQTLFKNIGNNIIILKFTATWCKPCKKIKPLVDLWFQKLPTNVVIVELDIDDTVDLYASLKSKKMVNGIPVLLAYYEPSAREAAHWFIPSDSVTGADEPKVNEFFNRIQIKAATM
;
A
#
# COMPACT_ATOMS: atom_id res chain seq x y z
N MET A 1 18.38 10.34 13.57
CA MET A 1 17.85 9.19 12.83
C MET A 1 16.93 9.69 11.71
N ALA A 2 17.15 9.24 10.49
CA ALA A 2 16.35 9.67 9.36
C ALA A 2 14.91 9.15 9.49
N THR A 3 13.94 10.02 9.27
CA THR A 3 12.53 9.63 9.19
C THR A 3 12.27 9.01 7.81
N ARG A 4 11.49 7.96 7.76
CA ARG A 4 11.09 7.36 6.49
C ARG A 4 10.19 8.32 5.72
N GLU A 5 10.48 8.47 4.44
CA GLU A 5 9.63 9.25 3.55
C GLU A 5 8.34 8.49 3.27
N ILE A 6 7.21 9.18 3.37
CA ILE A 6 5.90 8.63 3.04
C ILE A 6 5.30 9.53 1.95
N VAL A 7 4.97 8.92 0.82
CA VAL A 7 4.30 9.62 -0.28
C VAL A 7 2.83 9.80 0.07
N THR A 8 2.34 11.03 -0.03
CA THR A 8 0.96 11.35 0.37
C THR A 8 0.08 11.81 -0.79
N GLU A 9 0.63 11.89 -1.99
CA GLU A 9 -0.12 12.26 -3.19
C GLU A 9 0.29 11.34 -4.33
N LEU A 10 -0.69 10.74 -5.00
CA LEU A 10 -0.44 9.84 -6.13
C LEU A 10 -1.73 9.62 -6.91
N ASP A 11 -1.72 9.92 -8.20
CA ASP A 11 -2.84 9.64 -9.07
C ASP A 11 -2.64 8.32 -9.83
N VAL A 12 -3.59 7.94 -10.69
CA VAL A 12 -3.51 6.69 -11.45
C VAL A 12 -2.26 6.66 -12.32
N ALA A 13 -2.02 7.72 -13.09
CA ALA A 13 -0.86 7.78 -13.98
C ALA A 13 0.46 7.73 -13.19
N GLY A 14 0.51 8.44 -12.07
CA GLY A 14 1.68 8.42 -11.18
C GLY A 14 1.94 7.04 -10.60
N PHE A 15 0.89 6.34 -10.18
CA PHE A 15 1.03 4.98 -9.68
C PHE A 15 1.53 4.02 -10.77
N GLN A 16 0.96 4.09 -11.96
CA GLN A 16 1.40 3.23 -13.07
C GLN A 16 2.87 3.44 -13.39
N THR A 17 3.32 4.69 -13.44
CA THR A 17 4.72 5.02 -13.68
C THR A 17 5.62 4.51 -12.55
N LEU A 18 5.21 4.74 -11.30
CA LEU A 18 5.97 4.28 -10.14
C LEU A 18 6.11 2.76 -10.16
N PHE A 19 5.03 2.03 -10.39
CA PHE A 19 5.06 0.58 -10.38
C PHE A 19 5.90 0.02 -11.55
N LYS A 20 5.75 0.59 -12.73
CA LYS A 20 6.52 0.17 -13.90
C LYS A 20 8.02 0.24 -13.65
N ASN A 21 8.47 1.24 -12.89
CA ASN A 21 9.87 1.53 -12.65
C ASN A 21 10.36 1.08 -11.27
N ILE A 22 9.57 0.30 -10.54
CA ILE A 22 9.89 -0.03 -9.14
C ILE A 22 11.10 -0.93 -8.96
N GLY A 23 11.44 -1.73 -9.97
CA GLY A 23 12.58 -2.65 -9.87
C GLY A 23 12.42 -3.66 -8.75
N ASN A 24 13.44 -3.79 -7.91
CA ASN A 24 13.46 -4.72 -6.78
C ASN A 24 12.91 -4.11 -5.49
N ASN A 25 11.99 -3.15 -5.62
CA ASN A 25 11.34 -2.54 -4.48
C ASN A 25 9.89 -3.00 -4.38
N ILE A 26 9.28 -2.73 -3.23
CA ILE A 26 7.87 -3.02 -2.99
C ILE A 26 7.17 -1.69 -2.78
N ILE A 27 5.96 -1.52 -3.36
CA ILE A 27 5.10 -0.39 -3.07
C ILE A 27 4.02 -0.86 -2.11
N ILE A 28 3.81 -0.16 -1.01
CA ILE A 28 2.64 -0.34 -0.16
C ILE A 28 1.74 0.88 -0.34
N LEU A 29 0.50 0.65 -0.78
CA LEU A 29 -0.55 1.67 -0.78
C LEU A 29 -1.42 1.46 0.46
N LYS A 30 -1.54 2.50 1.28
CA LYS A 30 -2.50 2.53 2.38
C LYS A 30 -3.56 3.56 2.06
N PHE A 31 -4.82 3.14 2.03
CA PHE A 31 -5.94 4.05 1.93
C PHE A 31 -6.59 4.24 3.30
N THR A 32 -6.82 5.50 3.65
CA THR A 32 -7.34 5.92 4.95
C THR A 32 -8.28 7.11 4.77
N ALA A 33 -8.90 7.55 5.85
CA ALA A 33 -9.66 8.80 5.91
C ALA A 33 -9.67 9.33 7.34
N THR A 34 -9.75 10.65 7.49
CA THR A 34 -9.74 11.29 8.81
C THR A 34 -10.96 10.92 9.66
N TRP A 35 -12.09 10.62 9.01
CA TRP A 35 -13.34 10.26 9.68
C TRP A 35 -13.48 8.77 9.97
N CYS A 36 -12.51 7.96 9.58
CA CYS A 36 -12.58 6.49 9.66
C CYS A 36 -12.06 6.00 11.02
N LYS A 37 -12.95 5.53 11.88
CA LYS A 37 -12.57 4.99 13.20
C LYS A 37 -11.68 3.75 13.12
N PRO A 38 -12.00 2.73 12.30
CA PRO A 38 -11.11 1.56 12.17
C PRO A 38 -9.71 1.94 11.68
N CYS A 39 -9.61 2.95 10.80
CA CYS A 39 -8.32 3.45 10.34
C CYS A 39 -7.50 4.01 11.50
N LYS A 40 -8.13 4.77 12.38
CA LYS A 40 -7.48 5.34 13.57
C LYS A 40 -7.05 4.25 14.53
N LYS A 41 -7.85 3.18 14.66
CA LYS A 41 -7.55 2.06 15.55
C LYS A 41 -6.22 1.40 15.20
N ILE A 42 -5.96 1.16 13.92
CA ILE A 42 -4.74 0.47 13.49
C ILE A 42 -3.58 1.39 13.19
N LYS A 43 -3.80 2.70 13.18
CA LYS A 43 -2.75 3.66 12.81
C LYS A 43 -1.47 3.49 13.64
N PRO A 44 -1.50 3.38 14.97
CA PRO A 44 -0.26 3.19 15.73
C PRO A 44 0.52 1.95 15.30
N LEU A 45 -0.16 0.84 15.08
CA LEU A 45 0.47 -0.40 14.64
C LEU A 45 1.08 -0.24 13.24
N VAL A 46 0.33 0.34 12.32
CA VAL A 46 0.81 0.55 10.94
C VAL A 46 2.01 1.49 10.93
N ASP A 47 1.96 2.57 11.70
CA ASP A 47 3.05 3.54 11.77
C ASP A 47 4.34 2.90 12.31
N LEU A 48 4.23 2.00 13.30
CA LEU A 48 5.39 1.24 13.80
C LEU A 48 6.00 0.37 12.69
N TRP A 49 5.15 -0.34 11.93
CA TRP A 49 5.63 -1.13 10.81
C TRP A 49 6.31 -0.27 9.75
N PHE A 50 5.71 0.88 9.42
CA PHE A 50 6.29 1.78 8.43
C PHE A 50 7.71 2.22 8.81
N GLN A 51 7.98 2.39 10.10
CA GLN A 51 9.31 2.79 10.58
C GLN A 51 10.33 1.66 10.49
N LYS A 52 9.91 0.41 10.64
CA LYS A 52 10.85 -0.72 10.70
C LYS A 52 10.97 -1.53 9.42
N LEU A 53 10.13 -1.29 8.41
CA LEU A 53 10.23 -1.99 7.13
C LEU A 53 11.56 -1.65 6.43
N PRO A 54 12.12 -2.58 5.63
CA PRO A 54 13.35 -2.32 4.89
C PRO A 54 13.24 -1.12 3.95
N THR A 55 14.38 -0.55 3.59
CA THR A 55 14.43 0.66 2.76
C THR A 55 13.96 0.42 1.32
N ASN A 56 13.90 -0.83 0.87
CA ASN A 56 13.36 -1.16 -0.45
C ASN A 56 11.83 -1.25 -0.46
N VAL A 57 11.17 -0.80 0.59
CA VAL A 57 9.70 -0.68 0.63
C VAL A 57 9.34 0.80 0.52
N VAL A 58 8.64 1.14 -0.56
CA VAL A 58 8.11 2.49 -0.81
C VAL A 58 6.72 2.57 -0.20
N ILE A 59 6.50 3.54 0.67
CA ILE A 59 5.24 3.67 1.40
C ILE A 59 4.45 4.85 0.85
N VAL A 60 3.20 4.58 0.48
CA VAL A 60 2.26 5.58 -0.02
C VAL A 60 1.02 5.54 0.87
N GLU A 61 0.74 6.64 1.57
CA GLU A 61 -0.44 6.76 2.43
C GLU A 61 -1.36 7.84 1.87
N LEU A 62 -2.54 7.44 1.46
CA LEU A 62 -3.47 8.30 0.74
C LEU A 62 -4.79 8.41 1.49
N ASP A 63 -5.24 9.66 1.68
CA ASP A 63 -6.58 9.94 2.17
C ASP A 63 -7.53 9.83 0.99
N ILE A 64 -8.59 9.03 1.09
CA ILE A 64 -9.51 8.81 -0.03
C ILE A 64 -10.29 10.06 -0.43
N ASP A 65 -10.41 11.03 0.46
CA ASP A 65 -11.06 12.29 0.13
C ASP A 65 -10.18 13.18 -0.75
N ASP A 66 -8.85 12.97 -0.69
CA ASP A 66 -7.86 13.72 -1.48
C ASP A 66 -7.37 12.93 -2.71
N THR A 67 -7.65 11.61 -2.77
CA THR A 67 -7.13 10.72 -3.83
C THR A 67 -8.30 9.97 -4.47
N VAL A 68 -9.23 10.72 -5.03
CA VAL A 68 -10.48 10.16 -5.53
C VAL A 68 -10.26 9.25 -6.74
N ASP A 69 -9.42 9.65 -7.70
CA ASP A 69 -9.29 8.91 -8.95
C ASP A 69 -8.64 7.53 -8.77
N LEU A 70 -7.54 7.44 -8.01
CA LEU A 70 -6.86 6.16 -7.80
C LEU A 70 -7.73 5.21 -6.98
N TYR A 71 -8.31 5.69 -5.89
CA TYR A 71 -9.19 4.86 -5.07
C TYR A 71 -10.41 4.38 -5.86
N ALA A 72 -11.06 5.29 -6.60
CA ALA A 72 -12.23 4.95 -7.41
C ALA A 72 -11.89 3.95 -8.52
N SER A 73 -10.74 4.09 -9.16
CA SER A 73 -10.27 3.15 -10.18
C SER A 73 -10.09 1.75 -9.62
N LEU A 74 -9.42 1.64 -8.47
CA LEU A 74 -9.21 0.35 -7.82
C LEU A 74 -10.53 -0.25 -7.32
N LYS A 75 -11.44 0.59 -6.82
CA LYS A 75 -12.75 0.14 -6.36
C LYS A 75 -13.61 -0.37 -7.52
N SER A 76 -13.61 0.32 -8.66
CA SER A 76 -14.35 -0.11 -9.84
C SER A 76 -13.84 -1.45 -10.38
N LYS A 77 -12.55 -1.75 -10.17
CA LYS A 77 -11.93 -3.01 -10.54
C LYS A 77 -12.00 -4.05 -9.43
N LYS A 78 -12.70 -3.75 -8.34
CA LYS A 78 -12.93 -4.64 -7.19
C LYS A 78 -11.65 -5.02 -6.44
N MET A 79 -10.62 -4.17 -6.50
CA MET A 79 -9.37 -4.40 -5.77
C MET A 79 -9.43 -3.88 -4.35
N VAL A 80 -10.32 -2.92 -4.07
CA VAL A 80 -10.57 -2.39 -2.73
C VAL A 80 -12.08 -2.39 -2.48
N ASN A 81 -12.47 -2.58 -1.21
CA ASN A 81 -13.89 -2.65 -0.83
C ASN A 81 -14.15 -1.94 0.51
N GLY A 82 -13.31 -1.02 0.89
CA GLY A 82 -13.45 -0.28 2.12
C GLY A 82 -12.10 0.09 2.70
N ILE A 83 -12.13 0.84 3.79
CA ILE A 83 -10.94 1.30 4.48
C ILE A 83 -11.01 0.92 5.96
N PRO A 84 -9.86 0.72 6.64
CA PRO A 84 -8.52 0.79 6.07
C PRO A 84 -8.22 -0.38 5.15
N VAL A 85 -7.36 -0.16 4.15
CA VAL A 85 -6.87 -1.22 3.27
C VAL A 85 -5.39 -0.96 2.95
N LEU A 86 -4.62 -2.03 2.94
CA LEU A 86 -3.22 -2.02 2.57
C LEU A 86 -3.03 -2.93 1.36
N LEU A 87 -2.43 -2.40 0.32
CA LEU A 87 -2.14 -3.15 -0.91
C LEU A 87 -0.64 -3.13 -1.14
N ALA A 88 -0.06 -4.28 -1.49
CA ALA A 88 1.35 -4.37 -1.83
C ALA A 88 1.51 -4.73 -3.30
N TYR A 89 2.45 -4.06 -3.96
CA TYR A 89 2.76 -4.26 -5.38
C TYR A 89 4.25 -4.48 -5.55
N TYR A 90 4.64 -5.56 -6.20
CA TYR A 90 6.04 -5.86 -6.48
C TYR A 90 6.14 -6.72 -7.75
N GLU A 91 7.36 -6.85 -8.27
CA GLU A 91 7.67 -7.68 -9.45
C GLU A 91 6.78 -7.33 -10.65
N PRO A 92 6.86 -6.07 -11.17
CA PRO A 92 6.00 -5.67 -12.28
C PRO A 92 6.20 -6.54 -13.53
N SER A 93 7.40 -7.09 -13.74
CA SER A 93 7.69 -7.97 -14.88
C SER A 93 7.00 -9.34 -14.79
N ALA A 94 6.47 -9.70 -13.61
CA ALA A 94 5.76 -10.97 -13.43
C ALA A 94 4.32 -10.93 -13.93
N ARG A 95 3.88 -9.80 -14.47
CA ARG A 95 2.51 -9.62 -14.95
C ARG A 95 2.48 -8.80 -16.23
N GLU A 96 1.35 -8.86 -16.93
CA GLU A 96 1.10 -8.00 -18.08
C GLU A 96 0.84 -6.56 -17.64
N ALA A 97 1.26 -5.58 -18.44
CA ALA A 97 1.07 -4.17 -18.13
C ALA A 97 -0.40 -3.80 -17.92
N ALA A 98 -1.32 -4.48 -18.63
CA ALA A 98 -2.76 -4.24 -18.47
C ALA A 98 -3.29 -4.63 -17.09
N HIS A 99 -2.57 -5.47 -16.34
CA HIS A 99 -2.95 -5.92 -15.00
C HIS A 99 -2.27 -5.13 -13.88
N TRP A 100 -1.88 -3.90 -14.16
CA TRP A 100 -1.17 -3.03 -13.20
C TRP A 100 -1.92 -2.87 -11.87
N PHE A 101 -3.24 -2.94 -11.91
CA PHE A 101 -4.09 -2.67 -10.74
C PHE A 101 -4.19 -3.84 -9.76
N ILE A 102 -3.78 -5.04 -10.13
CA ILE A 102 -3.91 -6.23 -9.28
C ILE A 102 -2.80 -6.23 -8.24
N PRO A 103 -3.12 -6.15 -6.93
CA PRO A 103 -2.06 -6.20 -5.92
C PRO A 103 -1.43 -7.58 -5.82
N SER A 104 -0.15 -7.58 -5.44
CA SER A 104 0.56 -8.83 -5.16
C SER A 104 0.15 -9.43 -3.82
N ASP A 105 -0.24 -8.56 -2.86
CA ASP A 105 -0.73 -8.96 -1.54
C ASP A 105 -1.62 -7.83 -1.01
N SER A 106 -2.51 -8.15 -0.08
CA SER A 106 -3.39 -7.14 0.50
C SER A 106 -3.95 -7.57 1.85
N VAL A 107 -4.42 -6.59 2.62
CA VAL A 107 -5.20 -6.82 3.83
C VAL A 107 -6.21 -5.68 3.95
N THR A 108 -7.45 -6.02 4.31
CA THR A 108 -8.54 -5.06 4.49
C THR A 108 -9.05 -5.14 5.93
N GLY A 109 -9.33 -3.98 6.50
CA GLY A 109 -9.92 -3.88 7.83
C GLY A 109 -8.89 -3.67 8.93
N ALA A 110 -9.40 -3.61 10.18
CA ALA A 110 -8.61 -3.23 11.35
C ALA A 110 -8.36 -4.42 12.29
N ASP A 111 -8.24 -5.61 11.74
CA ASP A 111 -7.88 -6.81 12.48
C ASP A 111 -6.36 -6.82 12.67
N GLU A 112 -5.89 -6.50 13.86
CA GLU A 112 -4.46 -6.37 14.14
C GLU A 112 -3.64 -7.62 13.82
N PRO A 113 -4.07 -8.85 14.17
CA PRO A 113 -3.34 -10.05 13.75
C PRO A 113 -3.19 -10.17 12.24
N LYS A 114 -4.22 -9.88 11.47
CA LYS A 114 -4.16 -9.95 10.01
C LYS A 114 -3.23 -8.87 9.44
N VAL A 115 -3.25 -7.68 10.01
CA VAL A 115 -2.35 -6.59 9.60
C VAL A 115 -0.91 -6.97 9.88
N ASN A 116 -0.63 -7.54 11.06
CA ASN A 116 0.71 -8.04 11.40
C ASN A 116 1.18 -9.13 10.43
N GLU A 117 0.30 -10.07 10.10
CA GLU A 117 0.62 -11.14 9.15
C GLU A 117 0.98 -10.58 7.77
N PHE A 118 0.20 -9.59 7.31
CA PHE A 118 0.48 -8.91 6.04
C PHE A 118 1.88 -8.30 6.05
N PHE A 119 2.20 -7.50 7.06
CA PHE A 119 3.50 -6.86 7.14
C PHE A 119 4.64 -7.85 7.29
N ASN A 120 4.44 -8.95 8.00
CA ASN A 120 5.43 -10.02 8.09
C ASN A 120 5.74 -10.61 6.71
N ARG A 121 4.71 -10.85 5.89
CA ARG A 121 4.90 -11.34 4.53
C ARG A 121 5.69 -10.33 3.69
N ILE A 122 5.37 -9.05 3.82
CA ILE A 122 6.07 -7.98 3.08
C ILE A 122 7.53 -7.89 3.51
N GLN A 123 7.81 -7.96 4.81
CA GLN A 123 9.17 -7.93 5.33
C GLN A 123 10.01 -9.08 4.79
N ILE A 124 9.44 -10.29 4.80
CA ILE A 124 10.10 -11.48 4.27
C ILE A 124 10.36 -11.32 2.77
N LYS A 125 9.36 -10.87 2.02
CA LYS A 125 9.50 -10.67 0.57
C LYS A 125 10.57 -9.63 0.26
N ALA A 126 10.57 -8.51 0.97
CA ALA A 126 11.56 -7.45 0.78
C ALA A 126 12.99 -7.96 0.99
N ALA A 127 13.18 -8.87 1.95
CA ALA A 127 14.49 -9.44 2.24
C ALA A 127 15.00 -10.37 1.13
N THR A 128 14.12 -10.86 0.26
CA THR A 128 14.48 -11.76 -0.85
C THR A 128 14.69 -11.04 -2.18
N MET A 129 14.46 -9.74 -2.21
CA MET A 129 14.54 -8.95 -3.45
C MET A 129 15.88 -8.27 -3.65
#